data_aa22db40f6fe6acff91933415e516d9b
#
_entry.id   aa22db40f6fe6acff91933415e516d9b
#
_cell.length_a   1.000
_cell.length_b   1.000
_cell.length_c   1.000
_cell.angle_alpha   90.00
_cell.angle_beta   90.00
_cell.angle_gamma   90.00
#
_symmetry.space_group_name_H-M   'P 1'
#
loop_
_entity.id
_entity.type
_entity.pdbx_description
1 polymer ?
#
loop_
_entity_poly.entity_id
_entity_poly.type
_entity_poly.pdbx_seq_one_letter_code
_entity_poly.pdbx_strand_id
1 'polypeptide(L)'
;MDGIGILGLGIGLGLLIYLSFKGWSMIPTSIAASLAVIITNRMNLWEAFSVSYATSMKNYAGTYLLLFFLGTVFGGLMGESGAAKSIAVKLLNTLGSGKGLLIVVLVSGILSYGGINLFVLLFTIYPIALVLFNNENIPKRLFPAAMLLGSATFSMVGLPGSPAIQNLIPCAVLGTNAYAAPLNGTLVSIVMFALGMFFLVRQQKRLAVAGIGFVPGSRDDLNKIRISQDDDLPHWALSVLPMAVLILFIFFTRNTLDTVYAVNIALSIGIAMVLCLFWKRIENPLNSINESASNSITALLNTSVIVGFGGVVQASSGFASVVDFALSMAMSPLISASLATGIVSAATGSCSGGLQIFLDSLGPKYIELCRAAGIPLEILHRVICLAGAGLDTLPHSGGFITAIVYTQLTAKESYKYVFFTNIVVTSIGCVVSILLFMALGII
;
A
#
# COMPACT_ATOMS: atom_id res chain seq x y z
N MET A 1 21.90 -4.10 -25.08
CA MET A 1 21.51 -3.61 -23.73
C MET A 1 22.26 -2.33 -23.42
N ASP A 2 21.55 -1.28 -23.08
CA ASP A 2 22.17 -0.03 -22.61
C ASP A 2 22.61 -0.18 -21.15
N GLY A 3 23.82 -0.73 -20.94
CA GLY A 3 24.33 -0.97 -19.59
C GLY A 3 24.51 0.30 -18.76
N ILE A 4 24.76 1.43 -19.40
CA ILE A 4 24.88 2.75 -18.72
C ILE A 4 23.49 3.21 -18.27
N GLY A 5 22.46 3.03 -19.10
CA GLY A 5 21.09 3.36 -18.76
C GLY A 5 20.57 2.55 -17.58
N ILE A 6 20.81 1.22 -17.57
CA ILE A 6 20.43 0.33 -16.43
C ILE A 6 21.18 0.75 -15.16
N LEU A 7 22.48 1.01 -15.25
CA LEU A 7 23.25 1.49 -14.10
C LEU A 7 22.68 2.82 -13.57
N GLY A 8 22.27 3.70 -14.47
CA GLY A 8 21.64 4.97 -14.15
C GLY A 8 20.34 4.82 -13.38
N LEU A 9 19.51 3.84 -13.71
CA LEU A 9 18.31 3.50 -12.91
C LEU A 9 18.70 3.07 -11.51
N GLY A 10 19.72 2.20 -11.39
CA GLY A 10 20.24 1.76 -10.09
C GLY A 10 20.78 2.93 -9.27
N ILE A 11 21.51 3.86 -9.89
CA ILE A 11 22.00 5.08 -9.21
C ILE A 11 20.84 5.98 -8.78
N GLY A 12 19.86 6.22 -9.66
CA GLY A 12 18.68 7.04 -9.35
C GLY A 12 17.90 6.48 -8.16
N LEU A 13 17.58 5.18 -8.18
CA LEU A 13 16.91 4.49 -7.08
C LEU A 13 17.76 4.49 -5.80
N GLY A 14 19.06 4.20 -5.92
CA GLY A 14 19.99 4.22 -4.79
C GLY A 14 20.10 5.61 -4.15
N LEU A 15 20.15 6.68 -4.96
CA LEU A 15 20.17 8.06 -4.48
C LEU A 15 18.85 8.43 -3.78
N LEU A 16 17.72 8.04 -4.34
CA LEU A 16 16.41 8.27 -3.74
C LEU A 16 16.33 7.60 -2.36
N ILE A 17 16.72 6.33 -2.27
CA ILE A 17 16.75 5.58 -1.01
C ILE A 17 17.71 6.24 -0.02
N TYR A 18 18.94 6.54 -0.44
CA TYR A 18 19.96 7.13 0.41
C TYR A 18 19.54 8.48 1.00
N LEU A 19 19.03 9.39 0.18
CA LEU A 19 18.59 10.71 0.63
C LEU A 19 17.36 10.61 1.55
N SER A 20 16.40 9.70 1.24
CA SER A 20 15.25 9.45 2.11
C SER A 20 15.68 8.96 3.50
N PHE A 21 16.66 8.05 3.57
CA PHE A 21 17.22 7.60 4.85
C PHE A 21 18.02 8.66 5.60
N LYS A 22 18.56 9.65 4.88
CA LYS A 22 19.23 10.83 5.46
C LYS A 22 18.23 11.88 5.97
N GLY A 23 16.92 11.68 5.74
CA GLY A 23 15.88 12.60 6.21
C GLY A 23 15.62 13.78 5.28
N TRP A 24 16.07 13.72 4.03
CA TRP A 24 15.74 14.73 3.04
C TRP A 24 14.24 14.68 2.70
N SER A 25 13.65 15.85 2.45
CA SER A 25 12.28 15.93 1.95
C SER A 25 12.13 15.21 0.61
N MET A 26 10.95 14.66 0.34
CA MET A 26 10.69 13.87 -0.87
C MET A 26 10.83 14.71 -2.15
N ILE A 27 10.55 16.02 -2.09
CA ILE A 27 10.66 16.91 -3.26
C ILE A 27 12.11 16.98 -3.78
N PRO A 28 13.10 17.47 -3.01
CA PRO A 28 14.48 17.51 -3.49
C PRO A 28 15.05 16.10 -3.75
N THR A 29 14.61 15.10 -3.01
CA THR A 29 15.05 13.70 -3.20
C THR A 29 14.63 13.17 -4.56
N SER A 30 13.36 13.34 -4.97
CA SER A 30 12.85 12.88 -6.26
C SER A 30 13.50 13.63 -7.43
N ILE A 31 13.75 14.95 -7.29
CA ILE A 31 14.41 15.75 -8.31
C ILE A 31 15.86 15.28 -8.50
N ALA A 32 16.62 15.09 -7.40
CA ALA A 32 18.01 14.62 -7.48
C ALA A 32 18.10 13.21 -8.10
N ALA A 33 17.21 12.30 -7.71
CA ALA A 33 17.12 10.97 -8.29
C ALA A 33 16.76 11.00 -9.78
N SER A 34 15.82 11.87 -10.18
CA SER A 34 15.45 12.07 -11.60
C SER A 34 16.62 12.60 -12.41
N LEU A 35 17.37 13.58 -11.88
CA LEU A 35 18.57 14.11 -12.55
C LEU A 35 19.60 13.01 -12.80
N ALA A 36 19.83 12.11 -11.84
CA ALA A 36 20.76 11.00 -12.03
C ALA A 36 20.33 10.08 -13.20
N VAL A 37 19.02 9.76 -13.29
CA VAL A 37 18.47 8.95 -14.38
C VAL A 37 18.57 9.69 -15.73
N ILE A 38 18.20 10.97 -15.76
CA ILE A 38 18.22 11.81 -16.98
C ILE A 38 19.63 11.88 -17.55
N ILE A 39 20.64 12.19 -16.72
CA ILE A 39 22.03 12.35 -17.16
C ILE A 39 22.59 11.01 -17.67
N THR A 40 22.39 9.94 -16.95
CA THR A 40 22.93 8.62 -17.32
C THR A 40 22.26 8.01 -18.55
N ASN A 41 20.98 8.29 -18.76
CA ASN A 41 20.23 7.85 -19.94
C ASN A 41 20.25 8.87 -21.08
N ARG A 42 21.03 9.96 -20.96
CA ARG A 42 21.17 11.02 -21.99
C ARG A 42 19.83 11.59 -22.45
N MET A 43 18.87 11.69 -21.54
CA MET A 43 17.55 12.23 -21.83
C MET A 43 17.63 13.76 -22.00
N ASN A 44 16.72 14.34 -22.77
CA ASN A 44 16.56 15.79 -22.81
C ASN A 44 16.04 16.27 -21.43
N LEU A 45 16.81 17.13 -20.76
CA LEU A 45 16.52 17.60 -19.40
C LEU A 45 15.15 18.27 -19.32
N TRP A 46 14.85 19.15 -20.27
CA TRP A 46 13.59 19.88 -20.28
C TRP A 46 12.40 18.96 -20.51
N GLU A 47 12.48 18.09 -21.50
CA GLU A 47 11.42 17.14 -21.84
C GLU A 47 11.19 16.13 -20.70
N ALA A 48 12.26 15.61 -20.09
CA ALA A 48 12.15 14.68 -18.97
C ALA A 48 11.42 15.31 -17.77
N PHE A 49 11.70 16.58 -17.44
CA PHE A 49 11.01 17.25 -16.35
C PHE A 49 9.63 17.79 -16.73
N SER A 50 9.50 18.46 -17.89
CA SER A 50 8.24 19.12 -18.27
C SER A 50 7.18 18.14 -18.79
N VAL A 51 7.59 17.01 -19.37
CA VAL A 51 6.68 15.99 -19.90
C VAL A 51 6.64 14.79 -18.98
N SER A 52 7.71 14.01 -18.87
CA SER A 52 7.67 12.71 -18.15
C SER A 52 7.39 12.87 -16.66
N TYR A 53 8.18 13.70 -15.97
CA TYR A 53 8.03 13.95 -14.54
C TYR A 53 6.72 14.69 -14.23
N ALA A 54 6.51 15.83 -14.88
CA ALA A 54 5.37 16.70 -14.58
C ALA A 54 4.03 16.05 -14.93
N THR A 55 3.95 15.28 -16.02
CA THR A 55 2.70 14.59 -16.41
C THR A 55 2.35 13.50 -15.40
N SER A 56 3.31 12.66 -15.01
CA SER A 56 3.08 11.60 -14.02
C SER A 56 2.69 12.18 -12.66
N MET A 57 3.41 13.22 -12.20
CA MET A 57 3.10 13.93 -10.98
C MET A 57 1.70 14.56 -11.01
N LYS A 58 1.39 15.30 -12.08
CA LYS A 58 0.10 15.99 -12.27
C LYS A 58 -1.06 15.01 -12.31
N ASN A 59 -0.93 13.92 -13.05
CA ASN A 59 -1.98 12.92 -13.18
C ASN A 59 -2.28 12.28 -11.82
N TYR A 60 -1.23 11.90 -11.07
CA TYR A 60 -1.42 11.36 -9.72
C TYR A 60 -2.08 12.36 -8.79
N ALA A 61 -1.54 13.59 -8.72
CA ALA A 61 -2.08 14.63 -7.85
C ALA A 61 -3.54 14.95 -8.18
N GLY A 62 -3.88 15.12 -9.46
CA GLY A 62 -5.24 15.41 -9.89
C GLY A 62 -6.23 14.28 -9.60
N THR A 63 -5.82 13.03 -9.82
CA THR A 63 -6.65 11.85 -9.58
C THR A 63 -6.97 11.67 -8.08
N TYR A 64 -5.98 11.89 -7.21
CA TYR A 64 -6.09 11.55 -5.80
C TYR A 64 -6.31 12.72 -4.85
N LEU A 65 -6.39 13.97 -5.32
CA LEU A 65 -6.57 15.16 -4.48
C LEU A 65 -7.78 15.02 -3.53
N LEU A 66 -8.95 14.73 -4.10
CA LEU A 66 -10.18 14.61 -3.31
C LEU A 66 -10.10 13.42 -2.34
N LEU A 67 -9.51 12.31 -2.77
CA LEU A 67 -9.34 11.13 -1.92
C LEU A 67 -8.48 11.43 -0.70
N PHE A 68 -7.34 12.10 -0.88
CA PHE A 68 -6.46 12.49 0.23
C PHE A 68 -7.16 13.48 1.17
N PHE A 69 -7.83 14.48 0.61
CA PHE A 69 -8.57 15.48 1.39
C PHE A 69 -9.69 14.84 2.20
N LEU A 70 -10.62 14.17 1.54
CA LEU A 70 -11.78 13.54 2.21
C LEU A 70 -11.35 12.45 3.19
N GLY A 71 -10.33 11.65 2.84
CA GLY A 71 -9.78 10.63 3.74
C GLY A 71 -9.20 11.22 5.02
N THR A 72 -8.42 12.31 4.88
CA THR A 72 -7.83 13.00 6.04
C THR A 72 -8.90 13.65 6.92
N VAL A 73 -9.92 14.29 6.31
CA VAL A 73 -11.07 14.85 7.03
C VAL A 73 -11.83 13.75 7.77
N PHE A 74 -12.14 12.64 7.11
CA PHE A 74 -12.83 11.51 7.72
C PHE A 74 -12.07 10.98 8.94
N GLY A 75 -10.77 10.71 8.78
CA GLY A 75 -9.91 10.22 9.87
C GLY A 75 -9.81 11.20 11.03
N GLY A 76 -9.64 12.50 10.74
CA GLY A 76 -9.59 13.57 11.73
C GLY A 76 -10.88 13.66 12.55
N LEU A 77 -12.03 13.71 11.88
CA LEU A 77 -13.34 13.77 12.55
C LEU A 77 -13.67 12.51 13.35
N MET A 78 -13.30 11.31 12.86
CA MET A 78 -13.42 10.06 13.62
C MET A 78 -12.57 10.07 14.89
N GLY A 79 -11.37 10.67 14.84
CA GLY A 79 -10.52 10.87 16.00
C GLY A 79 -11.12 11.87 16.99
N GLU A 80 -11.51 13.06 16.53
CA GLU A 80 -12.01 14.15 17.36
C GLU A 80 -13.32 13.82 18.04
N SER A 81 -14.25 13.16 17.34
CA SER A 81 -15.54 12.73 17.90
C SER A 81 -15.43 11.65 18.99
N GLY A 82 -14.25 11.06 19.18
CA GLY A 82 -14.05 9.89 20.05
C GLY A 82 -14.54 8.57 19.46
N ALA A 83 -15.05 8.57 18.23
CA ALA A 83 -15.55 7.35 17.57
C ALA A 83 -14.44 6.32 17.34
N ALA A 84 -13.26 6.75 16.89
CA ALA A 84 -12.10 5.85 16.73
C ALA A 84 -11.69 5.22 18.07
N LYS A 85 -11.70 6.00 19.14
CA LYS A 85 -11.39 5.54 20.50
C LYS A 85 -12.41 4.51 21.00
N SER A 86 -13.71 4.77 20.78
CA SER A 86 -14.79 3.84 21.13
C SER A 86 -14.64 2.48 20.43
N ILE A 87 -14.31 2.49 19.12
CA ILE A 87 -14.04 1.26 18.35
C ILE A 87 -12.84 0.52 18.94
N ALA A 88 -11.74 1.23 19.22
CA ALA A 88 -10.52 0.63 19.76
C ALA A 88 -10.77 -0.03 21.12
N VAL A 89 -11.50 0.65 22.04
CA VAL A 89 -11.89 0.11 23.35
C VAL A 89 -12.73 -1.16 23.19
N LYS A 90 -13.71 -1.15 22.27
CA LYS A 90 -14.55 -2.34 22.01
C LYS A 90 -13.73 -3.51 21.49
N LEU A 91 -12.77 -3.26 20.57
CA LEU A 91 -11.89 -4.30 20.05
C LEU A 91 -10.98 -4.89 21.14
N LEU A 92 -10.39 -4.04 22.00
CA LEU A 92 -9.58 -4.48 23.13
C LEU A 92 -10.40 -5.34 24.12
N ASN A 93 -11.62 -4.90 24.44
CA ASN A 93 -12.50 -5.64 25.38
C ASN A 93 -12.97 -6.98 24.79
N THR A 94 -13.09 -7.09 23.47
CA THR A 94 -13.58 -8.32 22.80
C THR A 94 -12.45 -9.31 22.53
N LEU A 95 -11.30 -8.84 22.04
CA LEU A 95 -10.18 -9.68 21.63
C LEU A 95 -9.13 -9.86 22.72
N GLY A 96 -9.16 -9.02 23.74
CA GLY A 96 -8.20 -8.98 24.85
C GLY A 96 -7.00 -8.08 24.57
N SER A 97 -6.33 -7.65 25.64
CA SER A 97 -5.11 -6.84 25.59
C SER A 97 -3.93 -7.62 24.98
N GLY A 98 -2.94 -6.90 24.50
CA GLY A 98 -1.73 -7.47 23.87
C GLY A 98 -1.92 -7.88 22.41
N LYS A 99 -3.07 -7.60 21.80
CA LYS A 99 -3.39 -7.98 20.41
C LYS A 99 -3.52 -6.79 19.45
N GLY A 100 -3.10 -5.59 19.84
CA GLY A 100 -3.24 -4.38 19.02
C GLY A 100 -2.63 -4.49 17.64
N LEU A 101 -1.43 -5.10 17.50
CA LEU A 101 -0.84 -5.39 16.18
C LEU A 101 -1.70 -6.34 15.34
N LEU A 102 -2.18 -7.42 15.94
CA LEU A 102 -3.03 -8.39 15.24
C LEU A 102 -4.33 -7.73 14.78
N ILE A 103 -4.95 -6.90 15.62
CA ILE A 103 -6.16 -6.14 15.29
C ILE A 103 -5.92 -5.27 14.06
N VAL A 104 -4.83 -4.49 14.04
CA VAL A 104 -4.50 -3.63 12.90
C VAL A 104 -4.31 -4.44 11.62
N VAL A 105 -3.59 -5.56 11.67
CA VAL A 105 -3.38 -6.43 10.49
C VAL A 105 -4.70 -7.02 9.99
N LEU A 106 -5.52 -7.57 10.88
CA LEU A 106 -6.80 -8.20 10.51
C LEU A 106 -7.80 -7.19 9.95
N VAL A 107 -7.96 -6.04 10.62
CA VAL A 107 -8.87 -4.99 10.15
C VAL A 107 -8.40 -4.45 8.80
N SER A 108 -7.09 -4.20 8.63
CA SER A 108 -6.54 -3.81 7.33
C SER A 108 -6.80 -4.85 6.24
N GLY A 109 -6.64 -6.14 6.57
CA GLY A 109 -6.89 -7.24 5.64
C GLY A 109 -8.37 -7.35 5.24
N ILE A 110 -9.28 -7.27 6.20
CA ILE A 110 -10.73 -7.34 5.96
C ILE A 110 -11.18 -6.16 5.10
N LEU A 111 -10.75 -4.94 5.42
CA LEU A 111 -11.12 -3.74 4.67
C LEU A 111 -10.57 -3.77 3.24
N SER A 112 -9.31 -4.18 3.07
CA SER A 112 -8.70 -4.33 1.75
C SER A 112 -9.40 -5.41 0.92
N TYR A 113 -9.73 -6.56 1.52
CA TYR A 113 -10.51 -7.61 0.87
C TYR A 113 -11.95 -7.15 0.54
N GLY A 114 -12.49 -6.20 1.30
CA GLY A 114 -13.74 -5.51 1.00
C GLY A 114 -13.66 -4.53 -0.19
N GLY A 115 -12.48 -4.32 -0.77
CA GLY A 115 -12.25 -3.43 -1.92
C GLY A 115 -11.81 -2.02 -1.55
N ILE A 116 -11.47 -1.77 -0.29
CA ILE A 116 -11.00 -0.46 0.15
C ILE A 116 -9.55 -0.26 -0.29
N ASN A 117 -9.32 0.85 -0.99
CA ASN A 117 -7.99 1.26 -1.43
C ASN A 117 -7.06 1.56 -0.23
N LEU A 118 -5.76 1.27 -0.40
CA LEU A 118 -4.71 1.47 0.60
C LEU A 118 -4.71 2.86 1.24
N PHE A 119 -4.92 3.91 0.46
CA PHE A 119 -4.90 5.29 0.97
C PHE A 119 -6.10 5.57 1.90
N VAL A 120 -7.30 5.14 1.50
CA VAL A 120 -8.51 5.24 2.34
C VAL A 120 -8.34 4.46 3.64
N LEU A 121 -7.80 3.26 3.51
CA LEU A 121 -7.56 2.37 4.63
C LEU A 121 -6.59 3.01 5.64
N LEU A 122 -5.53 3.66 5.18
CA LEU A 122 -4.59 4.39 6.03
C LEU A 122 -5.32 5.44 6.89
N PHE A 123 -6.13 6.28 6.27
CA PHE A 123 -6.87 7.36 6.96
C PHE A 123 -7.92 6.79 7.93
N THR A 124 -8.51 5.67 7.59
CA THR A 124 -9.57 5.03 8.38
C THR A 124 -9.03 4.29 9.60
N ILE A 125 -7.91 3.57 9.45
CA ILE A 125 -7.37 2.71 10.52
C ILE A 125 -6.42 3.45 11.44
N TYR A 126 -5.68 4.44 10.95
CA TYR A 126 -4.66 5.09 11.76
C TYR A 126 -5.19 5.69 13.07
N PRO A 127 -6.33 6.40 13.11
CA PRO A 127 -6.88 6.90 14.40
C PRO A 127 -7.16 5.78 15.39
N ILE A 128 -7.68 4.64 14.93
CA ILE A 128 -7.95 3.46 15.78
C ILE A 128 -6.62 2.84 16.23
N ALA A 129 -5.67 2.69 15.33
CA ALA A 129 -4.36 2.13 15.63
C ALA A 129 -3.58 2.97 16.65
N LEU A 130 -3.68 4.30 16.60
CA LEU A 130 -3.08 5.19 17.60
C LEU A 130 -3.56 4.88 19.01
N VAL A 131 -4.87 4.71 19.19
CA VAL A 131 -5.46 4.37 20.50
C VAL A 131 -4.96 3.01 20.97
N LEU A 132 -4.99 1.99 20.10
CA LEU A 132 -4.52 0.63 20.40
C LEU A 132 -3.03 0.62 20.78
N PHE A 133 -2.19 1.29 19.99
CA PHE A 133 -0.75 1.31 20.17
C PHE A 133 -0.35 2.10 21.42
N ASN A 134 -1.01 3.23 21.68
CA ASN A 134 -0.79 3.98 22.91
C ASN A 134 -1.18 3.15 24.15
N ASN A 135 -2.34 2.51 24.14
CA ASN A 135 -2.82 1.72 25.27
C ASN A 135 -1.94 0.49 25.57
N GLU A 136 -1.41 -0.17 24.55
CA GLU A 136 -0.57 -1.36 24.67
C GLU A 136 0.94 -1.05 24.62
N ASN A 137 1.32 0.22 24.62
CA ASN A 137 2.70 0.70 24.49
C ASN A 137 3.44 0.10 23.28
N ILE A 138 2.72 -0.08 22.14
CA ILE A 138 3.31 -0.60 20.91
C ILE A 138 4.02 0.52 20.16
N PRO A 139 5.31 0.34 19.76
CA PRO A 139 6.02 1.36 19.01
C PRO A 139 5.32 1.72 17.70
N LYS A 140 5.00 3.01 17.49
CA LYS A 140 4.28 3.52 16.31
C LYS A 140 4.96 3.15 14.97
N ARG A 141 6.30 2.98 14.99
CA ARG A 141 7.09 2.54 13.82
C ARG A 141 6.69 1.18 13.24
N LEU A 142 5.93 0.35 13.97
CA LEU A 142 5.40 -0.92 13.48
C LEU A 142 4.08 -0.77 12.72
N PHE A 143 3.41 0.39 12.82
CA PHE A 143 2.11 0.61 12.20
C PHE A 143 2.13 0.46 10.68
N PRO A 144 3.04 1.11 9.91
CA PRO A 144 3.07 0.95 8.45
C PRO A 144 3.22 -0.51 8.03
N ALA A 145 4.08 -1.26 8.71
CA ALA A 145 4.30 -2.67 8.42
C ALA A 145 3.07 -3.54 8.75
N ALA A 146 2.37 -3.27 9.87
CA ALA A 146 1.16 -3.99 10.24
C ALA A 146 0.01 -3.69 9.26
N MET A 147 -0.20 -2.42 8.93
CA MET A 147 -1.22 -2.00 7.99
C MET A 147 -0.97 -2.59 6.59
N LEU A 148 0.25 -2.46 6.08
CA LEU A 148 0.61 -2.95 4.75
C LEU A 148 0.62 -4.49 4.68
N LEU A 149 1.01 -5.19 5.74
CA LEU A 149 0.87 -6.65 5.80
C LEU A 149 -0.59 -7.07 5.63
N GLY A 150 -1.51 -6.37 6.29
CA GLY A 150 -2.94 -6.63 6.15
C GLY A 150 -3.45 -6.31 4.75
N SER A 151 -3.16 -5.13 4.24
CA SER A 151 -3.82 -4.56 3.07
C SER A 151 -3.14 -4.79 1.74
N ALA A 152 -1.80 -4.90 1.71
CA ALA A 152 -1.03 -4.91 0.47
C ALA A 152 -0.39 -6.29 0.15
N THR A 153 -0.62 -7.32 0.99
CA THR A 153 -0.05 -8.64 0.77
C THR A 153 -1.15 -9.70 0.58
N PHE A 154 -1.42 -10.51 1.61
CA PHE A 154 -2.29 -11.67 1.50
C PHE A 154 -3.74 -11.34 1.07
N SER A 155 -4.29 -10.21 1.51
CA SER A 155 -5.67 -9.82 1.15
C SER A 155 -5.78 -9.26 -0.26
N MET A 156 -4.76 -8.55 -0.73
CA MET A 156 -4.77 -7.88 -2.02
C MET A 156 -4.47 -8.82 -3.18
N VAL A 157 -3.43 -9.65 -3.06
CA VAL A 157 -2.89 -10.44 -4.17
C VAL A 157 -2.89 -11.95 -3.91
N GLY A 158 -3.05 -12.39 -2.66
CA GLY A 158 -3.05 -13.80 -2.29
C GLY A 158 -4.45 -14.40 -2.27
N LEU A 159 -5.39 -13.83 -1.50
CA LEU A 159 -6.73 -14.37 -1.34
C LEU A 159 -7.53 -14.34 -2.66
N PRO A 160 -8.16 -15.47 -3.03
CA PRO A 160 -9.04 -15.53 -4.19
C PRO A 160 -10.29 -14.66 -3.98
N GLY A 161 -10.80 -14.07 -5.06
CA GLY A 161 -12.00 -13.24 -5.01
C GLY A 161 -11.77 -11.80 -4.55
N SER A 162 -10.51 -11.41 -4.27
CA SER A 162 -10.19 -10.02 -3.91
C SER A 162 -10.57 -9.07 -5.05
N PRO A 163 -11.37 -8.02 -4.80
CA PRO A 163 -11.72 -7.02 -5.79
C PRO A 163 -10.63 -5.96 -5.98
N ALA A 164 -9.46 -6.17 -5.39
CA ALA A 164 -8.33 -5.27 -5.56
C ALA A 164 -7.90 -5.19 -7.03
N ILE A 165 -7.60 -3.99 -7.50
CA ILE A 165 -7.21 -3.75 -8.90
C ILE A 165 -6.03 -4.63 -9.34
N GLN A 166 -5.10 -4.92 -8.43
CA GLN A 166 -3.96 -5.79 -8.66
C GLN A 166 -4.35 -7.24 -8.99
N ASN A 167 -5.49 -7.70 -8.47
CA ASN A 167 -6.06 -9.01 -8.80
C ASN A 167 -6.98 -8.95 -10.02
N LEU A 168 -7.45 -7.76 -10.43
CA LEU A 168 -8.36 -7.60 -11.58
C LEU A 168 -7.64 -7.31 -12.90
N ILE A 169 -6.50 -6.61 -12.86
CA ILE A 169 -5.70 -6.30 -14.07
C ILE A 169 -5.38 -7.58 -14.88
N PRO A 170 -4.87 -8.68 -14.28
CA PRO A 170 -4.60 -9.88 -15.05
C PRO A 170 -5.85 -10.54 -15.64
N CYS A 171 -7.03 -10.37 -15.04
CA CYS A 171 -8.27 -10.97 -15.56
C CYS A 171 -8.55 -10.54 -16.99
N ALA A 172 -8.39 -9.25 -17.28
CA ALA A 172 -8.70 -8.67 -18.59
C ALA A 172 -7.78 -9.21 -19.70
N VAL A 173 -6.48 -9.39 -19.40
CA VAL A 173 -5.46 -9.79 -20.38
C VAL A 173 -5.36 -11.31 -20.50
N LEU A 174 -5.38 -12.03 -19.36
CA LEU A 174 -5.22 -13.49 -19.33
C LEU A 174 -6.53 -14.25 -19.56
N GLY A 175 -7.70 -13.57 -19.58
CA GLY A 175 -8.99 -14.22 -19.67
C GLY A 175 -9.36 -15.06 -18.43
N THR A 176 -8.79 -14.72 -17.29
CA THR A 176 -9.04 -15.36 -15.99
C THR A 176 -10.10 -14.58 -15.20
N ASN A 177 -10.32 -14.94 -13.94
CA ASN A 177 -11.21 -14.21 -13.04
C ASN A 177 -10.56 -13.98 -11.67
N ALA A 178 -11.19 -13.17 -10.83
CA ALA A 178 -10.66 -12.82 -9.51
C ALA A 178 -10.39 -14.05 -8.61
N TYR A 179 -10.99 -15.19 -8.87
CA TYR A 179 -10.82 -16.43 -8.13
C TYR A 179 -9.71 -17.34 -8.70
N ALA A 180 -8.87 -16.84 -9.61
CA ALA A 180 -7.78 -17.61 -10.20
C ALA A 180 -6.95 -18.36 -9.16
N ALA A 181 -6.70 -19.66 -9.38
CA ALA A 181 -5.95 -20.55 -8.50
C ALA A 181 -6.36 -20.50 -7.01
N PRO A 182 -7.63 -20.79 -6.63
CA PRO A 182 -8.17 -20.47 -5.31
C PRO A 182 -7.48 -21.23 -4.17
N LEU A 183 -7.18 -22.50 -4.34
CA LEU A 183 -6.51 -23.30 -3.30
C LEU A 183 -5.10 -22.76 -3.04
N ASN A 184 -4.32 -22.53 -4.10
CA ASN A 184 -2.97 -22.00 -4.00
C ASN A 184 -2.98 -20.61 -3.34
N GLY A 185 -3.83 -19.69 -3.82
CA GLY A 185 -3.95 -18.34 -3.28
C GLY A 185 -4.30 -18.34 -1.78
N THR A 186 -5.21 -19.22 -1.35
CA THR A 186 -5.58 -19.34 0.08
C THR A 186 -4.41 -19.87 0.92
N LEU A 187 -3.73 -20.93 0.50
CA LEU A 187 -2.60 -21.51 1.23
C LEU A 187 -1.45 -20.50 1.35
N VAL A 188 -1.10 -19.84 0.26
CA VAL A 188 -0.07 -18.80 0.24
C VAL A 188 -0.43 -17.62 1.13
N SER A 189 -1.70 -17.21 1.15
CA SER A 189 -2.19 -16.14 2.03
C SER A 189 -2.03 -16.49 3.51
N ILE A 190 -2.32 -17.73 3.88
CA ILE A 190 -2.10 -18.22 5.26
C ILE A 190 -0.61 -18.16 5.62
N VAL A 191 0.27 -18.62 4.71
CA VAL A 191 1.72 -18.56 4.92
C VAL A 191 2.20 -17.14 5.09
N MET A 192 1.77 -16.21 4.21
CA MET A 192 2.16 -14.79 4.29
C MET A 192 1.67 -14.14 5.59
N PHE A 193 0.41 -14.38 5.98
CA PHE A 193 -0.14 -13.87 7.23
C PHE A 193 0.65 -14.40 8.44
N ALA A 194 0.91 -15.72 8.49
CA ALA A 194 1.60 -16.34 9.60
C ALA A 194 3.05 -15.83 9.73
N LEU A 195 3.81 -15.77 8.63
CA LEU A 195 5.18 -15.25 8.62
C LEU A 195 5.25 -13.78 8.99
N GLY A 196 4.37 -12.95 8.43
CA GLY A 196 4.31 -11.52 8.71
C GLY A 196 3.94 -11.24 10.17
N MET A 197 2.93 -11.92 10.70
CA MET A 197 2.53 -11.81 12.10
C MET A 197 3.61 -12.30 13.07
N PHE A 198 4.23 -13.45 12.78
CA PHE A 198 5.35 -13.96 13.57
C PHE A 198 6.47 -12.93 13.66
N PHE A 199 6.85 -12.34 12.53
CA PHE A 199 7.86 -11.30 12.50
C PHE A 199 7.46 -10.07 13.31
N LEU A 200 6.26 -9.53 13.10
CA LEU A 200 5.78 -8.32 13.78
C LEU A 200 5.74 -8.51 15.31
N VAL A 201 5.18 -9.62 15.78
CA VAL A 201 5.12 -9.93 17.21
C VAL A 201 6.52 -10.08 17.80
N ARG A 202 7.45 -10.74 17.07
CA ARG A 202 8.85 -10.85 17.50
C ARG A 202 9.52 -9.46 17.58
N GLN A 203 9.27 -8.58 16.61
CA GLN A 203 9.81 -7.22 16.64
C GLN A 203 9.20 -6.37 17.78
N GLN A 204 7.91 -6.49 18.02
CA GLN A 204 7.25 -5.83 19.17
C GLN A 204 7.93 -6.22 20.49
N LYS A 205 8.10 -7.53 20.72
CA LYS A 205 8.78 -8.04 21.91
C LYS A 205 10.22 -7.56 22.02
N ARG A 206 10.97 -7.57 20.91
CA ARG A 206 12.37 -7.10 20.85
C ARG A 206 12.47 -5.61 21.19
N LEU A 207 11.56 -4.79 20.67
CA LEU A 207 11.53 -3.36 20.96
C LEU A 207 11.14 -3.07 22.41
N ALA A 208 10.18 -3.81 22.94
CA ALA A 208 9.79 -3.70 24.34
C ALA A 208 10.96 -4.02 25.29
N VAL A 209 11.72 -5.09 25.04
CA VAL A 209 12.94 -5.41 25.81
C VAL A 209 14.00 -4.31 25.69
N ALA A 210 14.09 -3.64 24.53
CA ALA A 210 14.99 -2.51 24.34
C ALA A 210 14.46 -1.18 24.94
N GLY A 211 13.34 -1.20 25.67
CA GLY A 211 12.74 -0.01 26.27
C GLY A 211 12.08 0.94 25.27
N ILE A 212 11.87 0.49 24.02
CA ILE A 212 11.28 1.29 22.95
C ILE A 212 9.77 1.02 22.90
N GLY A 213 8.98 1.96 23.36
CA GLY A 213 7.52 1.92 23.37
C GLY A 213 6.89 2.88 22.37
N PHE A 214 5.61 3.20 22.63
CA PHE A 214 4.85 4.18 21.88
C PHE A 214 5.42 5.59 22.08
N VAL A 215 5.63 6.31 20.99
CA VAL A 215 6.00 7.72 20.99
C VAL A 215 5.04 8.43 20.05
N PRO A 216 4.25 9.41 20.55
CA PRO A 216 3.35 10.18 19.71
C PRO A 216 4.12 11.08 18.74
N GLY A 217 3.55 11.33 17.57
CA GLY A 217 4.02 12.39 16.68
C GLY A 217 3.53 13.76 17.13
N SER A 218 4.03 14.81 16.49
CA SER A 218 3.68 16.19 16.83
C SER A 218 2.18 16.55 16.60
N ARG A 219 1.50 15.77 15.75
CA ARG A 219 0.08 15.91 15.43
C ARG A 219 -0.82 14.95 16.20
N ASP A 220 -0.24 14.01 16.97
CA ASP A 220 -1.02 13.03 17.73
C ASP A 220 -1.41 13.66 19.09
N ASP A 221 -2.70 13.93 19.28
CA ASP A 221 -3.21 14.48 20.53
C ASP A 221 -3.39 13.35 21.56
N LEU A 222 -2.51 13.34 22.57
CA LEU A 222 -2.54 12.33 23.64
C LEU A 222 -3.85 12.28 24.41
N ASN A 223 -4.54 13.41 24.57
CA ASN A 223 -5.82 13.45 25.28
C ASN A 223 -6.91 12.71 24.51
N LYS A 224 -6.85 12.74 23.17
CA LYS A 224 -7.82 12.07 22.30
C LYS A 224 -7.53 10.57 22.13
N ILE A 225 -6.28 10.13 22.30
CA ILE A 225 -5.90 8.72 22.08
C ILE A 225 -5.74 7.92 23.37
N ARG A 226 -5.55 8.58 24.53
CA ARG A 226 -5.42 7.89 25.82
C ARG A 226 -6.77 7.39 26.30
N ILE A 227 -6.87 6.11 26.65
CA ILE A 227 -8.08 5.53 27.25
C ILE A 227 -8.10 5.86 28.74
N SER A 228 -9.17 6.51 29.22
CA SER A 228 -9.47 6.78 30.63
C SER A 228 -10.75 6.07 31.02
N GLN A 229 -10.92 5.78 32.31
CA GLN A 229 -12.16 5.19 32.83
C GLN A 229 -13.34 6.17 32.79
N ASP A 230 -13.05 7.47 32.84
CA ASP A 230 -14.06 8.54 32.84
C ASP A 230 -14.38 9.07 31.42
N ASP A 231 -13.90 8.40 30.37
CA ASP A 231 -14.15 8.83 29.00
C ASP A 231 -15.64 8.71 28.65
N ASP A 232 -16.28 9.85 28.37
CA ASP A 232 -17.59 9.86 27.72
C ASP A 232 -17.46 9.54 26.23
N LEU A 233 -17.42 8.24 25.90
CA LEU A 233 -17.29 7.77 24.53
C LEU A 233 -18.65 7.55 23.85
N PRO A 234 -18.77 7.81 22.55
CA PRO A 234 -19.97 7.43 21.81
C PRO A 234 -20.15 5.91 21.80
N HIS A 235 -21.39 5.44 21.64
CA HIS A 235 -21.65 4.01 21.58
C HIS A 235 -20.89 3.38 20.39
N TRP A 236 -20.19 2.28 20.63
CA TRP A 236 -19.29 1.65 19.63
C TRP A 236 -20.00 1.29 18.31
N ALA A 237 -21.26 0.85 18.33
CA ALA A 237 -22.00 0.49 17.13
C ALA A 237 -22.30 1.72 16.25
N LEU A 238 -22.60 2.88 16.86
CA LEU A 238 -22.74 4.14 16.15
C LEU A 238 -21.39 4.61 15.58
N SER A 239 -20.31 4.35 16.29
CA SER A 239 -18.96 4.70 15.86
C SER A 239 -18.49 3.88 14.64
N VAL A 240 -18.92 2.63 14.53
CA VAL A 240 -18.63 1.75 13.39
C VAL A 240 -19.47 2.13 12.16
N LEU A 241 -20.68 2.69 12.37
CA LEU A 241 -21.66 2.90 11.31
C LEU A 241 -21.13 3.71 10.11
N PRO A 242 -20.42 4.86 10.26
CA PRO A 242 -19.86 5.60 9.13
C PRO A 242 -18.88 4.76 8.30
N MET A 243 -18.02 3.96 8.95
CA MET A 243 -17.09 3.05 8.28
C MET A 243 -17.84 1.92 7.55
N ALA A 244 -18.82 1.33 8.21
CA ALA A 244 -19.63 0.25 7.62
C ALA A 244 -20.38 0.73 6.36
N VAL A 245 -20.99 1.91 6.42
CA VAL A 245 -21.67 2.52 5.26
C VAL A 245 -20.68 2.81 4.13
N LEU A 246 -19.50 3.36 4.43
CA LEU A 246 -18.43 3.58 3.46
C LEU A 246 -18.05 2.27 2.76
N ILE A 247 -17.80 1.21 3.51
CA ILE A 247 -17.43 -0.11 2.99
C ILE A 247 -18.55 -0.68 2.10
N LEU A 248 -19.76 -0.68 2.62
CA LEU A 248 -20.94 -1.21 1.88
C LEU A 248 -21.19 -0.42 0.60
N PHE A 249 -21.08 0.91 0.62
CA PHE A 249 -21.23 1.73 -0.57
C PHE A 249 -20.21 1.35 -1.66
N ILE A 250 -18.91 1.26 -1.30
CA ILE A 250 -17.86 0.85 -2.25
C ILE A 250 -18.15 -0.56 -2.76
N PHE A 251 -18.55 -1.48 -1.89
CA PHE A 251 -18.82 -2.86 -2.27
C PHE A 251 -19.99 -2.97 -3.27
N PHE A 252 -21.08 -2.25 -3.04
CA PHE A 252 -22.25 -2.33 -3.94
C PHE A 252 -22.06 -1.54 -5.23
N THR A 253 -21.21 -0.51 -5.24
CA THR A 253 -20.98 0.32 -6.43
C THR A 253 -19.77 -0.11 -7.27
N ARG A 254 -19.00 -1.10 -6.84
CA ARG A 254 -17.75 -1.55 -7.48
C ARG A 254 -17.86 -1.92 -8.96
N ASN A 255 -19.04 -2.34 -9.43
CA ASN A 255 -19.30 -2.74 -10.82
C ASN A 255 -19.99 -1.64 -11.63
N THR A 256 -20.40 -0.54 -11.01
CA THR A 256 -21.19 0.53 -11.63
C THR A 256 -20.49 1.88 -11.66
N LEU A 257 -19.60 2.14 -10.71
CA LEU A 257 -18.85 3.38 -10.61
C LEU A 257 -17.34 3.13 -10.72
N ASP A 258 -16.62 4.09 -11.29
CA ASP A 258 -15.17 4.12 -11.19
C ASP A 258 -14.75 4.12 -9.72
N THR A 259 -13.65 3.39 -9.41
CA THR A 259 -13.20 3.18 -8.03
C THR A 259 -12.91 4.49 -7.28
N VAL A 260 -12.28 5.47 -7.93
CA VAL A 260 -11.94 6.75 -7.31
C VAL A 260 -13.21 7.56 -7.01
N TYR A 261 -14.17 7.57 -7.93
CA TYR A 261 -15.48 8.21 -7.72
C TYR A 261 -16.26 7.54 -6.60
N ALA A 262 -16.36 6.22 -6.60
CA ALA A 262 -17.06 5.46 -5.56
C ALA A 262 -16.50 5.77 -4.18
N VAL A 263 -15.18 5.79 -4.04
CA VAL A 263 -14.50 6.09 -2.78
C VAL A 263 -14.73 7.54 -2.33
N ASN A 264 -14.62 8.51 -3.23
CA ASN A 264 -14.86 9.92 -2.91
C ASN A 264 -16.30 10.15 -2.43
N ILE A 265 -17.29 9.54 -3.06
CA ILE A 265 -18.70 9.61 -2.62
C ILE A 265 -18.84 8.90 -1.25
N ALA A 266 -18.28 7.73 -1.09
CA ALA A 266 -18.36 6.97 0.16
C ALA A 266 -17.74 7.75 1.34
N LEU A 267 -16.57 8.37 1.14
CA LEU A 267 -15.95 9.23 2.15
C LEU A 267 -16.79 10.45 2.47
N SER A 268 -17.39 11.08 1.47
CA SER A 268 -18.29 12.23 1.67
C SER A 268 -19.51 11.84 2.50
N ILE A 269 -20.13 10.70 2.21
CA ILE A 269 -21.22 10.13 3.02
C ILE A 269 -20.74 9.85 4.44
N GLY A 270 -19.58 9.20 4.59
CA GLY A 270 -18.98 8.91 5.89
C GLY A 270 -18.74 10.16 6.73
N ILE A 271 -18.18 11.23 6.13
CA ILE A 271 -17.98 12.54 6.77
C ILE A 271 -19.31 13.13 7.23
N ALA A 272 -20.32 13.19 6.34
CA ALA A 272 -21.64 13.69 6.67
C ALA A 272 -22.27 12.90 7.84
N MET A 273 -22.12 11.58 7.86
CA MET A 273 -22.58 10.74 8.97
C MET A 273 -21.86 11.05 10.27
N VAL A 274 -20.53 11.18 10.26
CA VAL A 274 -19.76 11.55 11.48
C VAL A 274 -20.23 12.90 12.01
N LEU A 275 -20.38 13.89 11.15
CA LEU A 275 -20.89 15.21 11.53
C LEU A 275 -22.31 15.12 12.09
N CYS A 276 -23.23 14.39 11.47
CA CYS A 276 -24.61 14.26 11.95
C CYS A 276 -24.69 13.51 13.28
N LEU A 277 -23.96 12.39 13.43
CA LEU A 277 -24.04 11.54 14.61
C LEU A 277 -23.32 12.12 15.81
N PHE A 278 -22.21 12.83 15.58
CA PHE A 278 -21.29 13.26 16.62
C PHE A 278 -21.07 14.78 16.68
N TRP A 279 -21.96 15.59 16.07
CA TRP A 279 -21.85 17.05 16.03
C TRP A 279 -21.51 17.68 17.38
N LYS A 280 -22.19 17.24 18.44
CA LYS A 280 -22.01 17.76 19.80
C LYS A 280 -20.66 17.39 20.45
N ARG A 281 -19.92 16.45 19.83
CA ARG A 281 -18.62 15.94 20.32
C ARG A 281 -17.44 16.53 19.57
N ILE A 282 -17.70 17.24 18.48
CA ILE A 282 -16.68 17.90 17.66
C ILE A 282 -16.66 19.37 18.05
N GLU A 283 -15.58 19.81 18.70
CA GLU A 283 -15.49 21.17 19.25
C GLU A 283 -15.46 22.23 18.15
N ASN A 284 -14.65 22.02 17.11
CA ASN A 284 -14.53 22.97 16.02
C ASN A 284 -14.40 22.26 14.64
N PRO A 285 -15.53 21.89 14.03
CA PRO A 285 -15.52 21.16 12.74
C PRO A 285 -14.77 21.90 11.63
N LEU A 286 -14.87 23.23 11.59
CA LEU A 286 -14.19 24.04 10.57
C LEU A 286 -12.67 23.97 10.71
N ASN A 287 -12.17 24.06 11.94
CA ASN A 287 -10.74 23.96 12.21
C ASN A 287 -10.21 22.57 11.83
N SER A 288 -10.93 21.51 12.21
CA SER A 288 -10.58 20.13 11.86
C SER A 288 -10.53 19.90 10.35
N ILE A 289 -11.48 20.48 9.60
CA ILE A 289 -11.48 20.39 8.13
C ILE A 289 -10.30 21.17 7.54
N ASN A 290 -10.01 22.36 8.01
CA ASN A 290 -8.91 23.19 7.51
C ASN A 290 -7.54 22.58 7.80
N GLU A 291 -7.35 22.01 8.99
CA GLU A 291 -6.13 21.30 9.37
C GLU A 291 -5.96 20.03 8.51
N SER A 292 -7.04 19.28 8.33
CA SER A 292 -7.05 18.10 7.47
C SER A 292 -6.72 18.45 6.02
N ALA A 293 -7.21 19.57 5.50
CA ALA A 293 -6.88 20.07 4.16
C ALA A 293 -5.39 20.32 4.01
N SER A 294 -4.79 21.04 4.96
CA SER A 294 -3.34 21.34 4.95
C SER A 294 -2.50 20.05 5.02
N ASN A 295 -2.89 19.11 5.90
CA ASN A 295 -2.20 17.83 6.04
C ASN A 295 -2.31 16.97 4.79
N SER A 296 -3.46 16.97 4.12
CA SER A 296 -3.71 16.21 2.88
C SER A 296 -2.83 16.66 1.73
N ILE A 297 -2.62 17.97 1.57
CA ILE A 297 -1.76 18.55 0.53
C ILE A 297 -0.32 18.09 0.73
N THR A 298 0.19 18.11 1.96
CA THR A 298 1.55 17.66 2.26
C THR A 298 1.73 16.18 1.89
N ALA A 299 0.80 15.31 2.26
CA ALA A 299 0.86 13.89 1.94
C ALA A 299 0.75 13.64 0.43
N LEU A 300 -0.18 14.32 -0.24
CA LEU A 300 -0.39 14.21 -1.68
C LEU A 300 0.84 14.64 -2.47
N LEU A 301 1.41 15.80 -2.18
CA LEU A 301 2.57 16.32 -2.92
C LEU A 301 3.80 15.45 -2.73
N ASN A 302 4.09 15.01 -1.50
CA ASN A 302 5.21 14.12 -1.24
C ASN A 302 5.10 12.79 -2.01
N THR A 303 3.89 12.27 -2.17
CA THR A 303 3.66 11.06 -2.97
C THR A 303 3.75 11.34 -4.47
N SER A 304 3.14 12.45 -4.93
CA SER A 304 3.09 12.82 -6.34
C SER A 304 4.48 13.04 -6.97
N VAL A 305 5.42 13.65 -6.22
CA VAL A 305 6.78 13.88 -6.72
C VAL A 305 7.55 12.57 -6.93
N ILE A 306 7.28 11.55 -6.10
CA ILE A 306 7.87 10.22 -6.29
C ILE A 306 7.29 9.54 -7.54
N VAL A 307 5.97 9.69 -7.76
CA VAL A 307 5.35 9.21 -9.02
C VAL A 307 5.93 9.94 -10.23
N GLY A 308 6.25 11.24 -10.09
CA GLY A 308 6.99 12.00 -11.10
C GLY A 308 8.35 11.39 -11.44
N PHE A 309 9.15 11.00 -10.42
CA PHE A 309 10.39 10.25 -10.63
C PHE A 309 10.13 8.94 -11.39
N GLY A 310 9.09 8.18 -11.02
CA GLY A 310 8.67 6.97 -11.73
C GLY A 310 8.40 7.21 -13.22
N GLY A 311 7.81 8.36 -13.58
CA GLY A 311 7.59 8.77 -14.97
C GLY A 311 8.90 8.98 -15.76
N VAL A 312 9.92 9.56 -15.12
CA VAL A 312 11.26 9.69 -15.73
C VAL A 312 11.92 8.33 -15.93
N VAL A 313 11.83 7.45 -14.93
CA VAL A 313 12.32 6.07 -15.03
C VAL A 313 11.68 5.34 -16.20
N GLN A 314 10.36 5.38 -16.32
CA GLN A 314 9.62 4.71 -17.41
C GLN A 314 10.00 5.24 -18.81
N ALA A 315 10.31 6.52 -18.94
CA ALA A 315 10.71 7.15 -20.21
C ALA A 315 12.17 6.90 -20.57
N SER A 316 12.97 6.24 -19.73
CA SER A 316 14.41 6.05 -19.95
C SER A 316 14.72 4.82 -20.83
N SER A 317 15.82 4.88 -21.59
CA SER A 317 16.34 3.73 -22.36
C SER A 317 16.78 2.57 -21.46
N GLY A 318 17.23 2.88 -20.24
CA GLY A 318 17.57 1.87 -19.23
C GLY A 318 16.38 1.03 -18.82
N PHE A 319 15.19 1.63 -18.68
CA PHE A 319 13.96 0.89 -18.38
C PHE A 319 13.56 -0.04 -19.53
N ALA A 320 13.60 0.42 -20.77
CA ALA A 320 13.38 -0.42 -21.95
C ALA A 320 14.34 -1.62 -21.96
N SER A 321 15.63 -1.40 -21.68
CA SER A 321 16.62 -2.48 -21.59
C SER A 321 16.37 -3.47 -20.45
N VAL A 322 15.81 -3.03 -19.34
CA VAL A 322 15.39 -3.91 -18.22
C VAL A 322 14.22 -4.80 -18.68
N VAL A 323 13.26 -4.24 -19.40
CA VAL A 323 12.14 -5.00 -19.98
C VAL A 323 12.65 -6.04 -20.98
N ASP A 324 13.54 -5.66 -21.91
CA ASP A 324 14.15 -6.56 -22.88
C ASP A 324 14.97 -7.69 -22.22
N PHE A 325 15.71 -7.36 -21.16
CA PHE A 325 16.44 -8.36 -20.37
C PHE A 325 15.48 -9.38 -19.75
N ALA A 326 14.40 -8.92 -19.14
CA ALA A 326 13.38 -9.78 -18.55
C ALA A 326 12.78 -10.75 -19.60
N LEU A 327 12.62 -10.29 -20.85
CA LEU A 327 12.17 -11.10 -21.98
C LEU A 327 13.17 -12.16 -22.45
N SER A 328 14.46 -11.89 -22.31
CA SER A 328 15.54 -12.75 -22.81
C SER A 328 15.88 -13.90 -21.88
N MET A 329 15.31 -13.95 -20.68
CA MET A 329 15.61 -14.99 -19.69
C MET A 329 15.07 -16.35 -20.13
N ALA A 330 15.97 -17.30 -20.42
CA ALA A 330 15.65 -18.69 -20.74
C ALA A 330 15.37 -19.50 -19.45
N MET A 331 14.24 -19.19 -18.79
CA MET A 331 13.79 -19.84 -17.56
C MET A 331 12.37 -20.38 -17.74
N SER A 332 11.90 -21.18 -16.76
CA SER A 332 10.47 -21.54 -16.68
C SER A 332 9.59 -20.29 -16.83
N PRO A 333 8.49 -20.34 -17.62
CA PRO A 333 7.61 -19.21 -17.83
C PRO A 333 7.14 -18.52 -16.55
N LEU A 334 6.90 -19.26 -15.47
CA LEU A 334 6.47 -18.69 -14.19
C LEU A 334 7.60 -17.96 -13.47
N ILE A 335 8.83 -18.47 -13.51
CA ILE A 335 9.99 -17.83 -12.86
C ILE A 335 10.33 -16.54 -13.60
N SER A 336 10.43 -16.59 -14.94
CA SER A 336 10.72 -15.40 -15.73
C SER A 336 9.61 -14.35 -15.65
N ALA A 337 8.33 -14.76 -15.66
CA ALA A 337 7.20 -13.84 -15.44
C ALA A 337 7.26 -13.18 -14.05
N SER A 338 7.59 -13.95 -13.01
CA SER A 338 7.73 -13.42 -11.65
C SER A 338 8.83 -12.36 -11.56
N LEU A 339 10.01 -12.68 -12.11
CA LEU A 339 11.13 -11.75 -12.10
C LEU A 339 10.82 -10.48 -12.92
N ALA A 340 10.28 -10.65 -14.12
CA ALA A 340 9.92 -9.53 -14.97
C ALA A 340 8.89 -8.61 -14.31
N THR A 341 7.80 -9.17 -13.79
CA THR A 341 6.76 -8.40 -13.09
C THR A 341 7.31 -7.72 -11.85
N GLY A 342 8.11 -8.45 -11.05
CA GLY A 342 8.73 -7.90 -9.86
C GLY A 342 9.68 -6.73 -10.14
N ILE A 343 10.53 -6.85 -11.16
CA ILE A 343 11.47 -5.79 -11.58
C ILE A 343 10.70 -4.54 -12.06
N VAL A 344 9.66 -4.73 -12.87
CA VAL A 344 8.84 -3.62 -13.38
C VAL A 344 8.09 -2.94 -12.24
N SER A 345 7.52 -3.71 -11.30
CA SER A 345 6.87 -3.17 -10.11
C SER A 345 7.84 -2.45 -9.18
N ALA A 346 9.07 -2.97 -9.03
CA ALA A 346 10.13 -2.32 -8.29
C ALA A 346 10.52 -0.97 -8.92
N ALA A 347 10.70 -0.91 -10.22
CA ALA A 347 11.08 0.31 -10.93
C ALA A 347 9.98 1.39 -10.86
N THR A 348 8.71 0.98 -10.91
CA THR A 348 7.57 1.91 -10.86
C THR A 348 7.12 2.26 -9.44
N GLY A 349 7.56 1.49 -8.42
CA GLY A 349 7.08 1.61 -7.04
C GLY A 349 5.58 1.34 -6.89
N SER A 350 5.01 0.52 -7.79
CA SER A 350 3.57 0.26 -7.86
C SER A 350 3.28 -1.14 -8.40
N CYS A 351 2.55 -1.94 -7.63
CA CYS A 351 2.09 -3.26 -8.07
C CYS A 351 1.15 -3.16 -9.29
N SER A 352 0.13 -2.32 -9.23
CA SER A 352 -0.83 -2.17 -10.34
C SER A 352 -0.16 -1.61 -11.59
N GLY A 353 0.69 -0.60 -11.44
CA GLY A 353 1.47 -0.05 -12.57
C GLY A 353 2.40 -1.09 -13.18
N GLY A 354 3.13 -1.83 -12.34
CA GLY A 354 4.02 -2.90 -12.80
C GLY A 354 3.29 -4.03 -13.52
N LEU A 355 2.16 -4.48 -12.96
CA LEU A 355 1.31 -5.51 -13.59
C LEU A 355 0.77 -5.04 -14.95
N GLN A 356 0.27 -3.80 -15.04
CA GLN A 356 -0.25 -3.27 -16.29
C GLN A 356 0.84 -3.23 -17.36
N ILE A 357 2.00 -2.64 -17.04
CA ILE A 357 3.14 -2.55 -18.00
C ILE A 357 3.62 -3.95 -18.41
N PHE A 358 3.75 -4.87 -17.46
CA PHE A 358 4.15 -6.25 -17.76
C PHE A 358 3.15 -6.91 -18.72
N LEU A 359 1.87 -6.83 -18.42
CA LEU A 359 0.82 -7.49 -19.21
C LEU A 359 0.64 -6.84 -20.58
N ASP A 360 0.70 -5.53 -20.70
CA ASP A 360 0.60 -4.81 -21.98
C ASP A 360 1.78 -5.13 -22.91
N SER A 361 2.99 -5.22 -22.34
CA SER A 361 4.22 -5.43 -23.11
C SER A 361 4.51 -6.91 -23.38
N LEU A 362 4.26 -7.77 -22.41
CA LEU A 362 4.71 -9.16 -22.36
C LEU A 362 3.59 -10.18 -22.24
N GLY A 363 2.39 -9.77 -21.87
CA GLY A 363 1.25 -10.65 -21.66
C GLY A 363 1.00 -11.65 -22.77
N PRO A 364 0.89 -11.21 -24.07
CA PRO A 364 0.68 -12.12 -25.19
C PRO A 364 1.76 -13.22 -25.28
N LYS A 365 3.04 -12.85 -25.11
CA LYS A 365 4.16 -13.80 -25.15
C LYS A 365 4.08 -14.81 -24.02
N TYR A 366 3.79 -14.37 -22.80
CA TYR A 366 3.68 -15.30 -21.67
C TYR A 366 2.45 -16.20 -21.72
N ILE A 367 1.35 -15.76 -22.34
CA ILE A 367 0.20 -16.62 -22.65
C ILE A 367 0.63 -17.77 -23.56
N GLU A 368 1.38 -17.48 -24.64
CA GLU A 368 1.89 -18.50 -25.56
C GLU A 368 2.87 -19.46 -24.87
N LEU A 369 3.84 -18.94 -24.10
CA LEU A 369 4.81 -19.75 -23.36
C LEU A 369 4.12 -20.67 -22.34
N CYS A 370 3.13 -20.17 -21.60
CA CYS A 370 2.40 -21.01 -20.64
C CYS A 370 1.57 -22.07 -21.35
N ARG A 371 0.89 -21.75 -22.47
CA ARG A 371 0.15 -22.73 -23.26
C ARG A 371 1.07 -23.82 -23.83
N ALA A 372 2.23 -23.44 -24.38
CA ALA A 372 3.23 -24.38 -24.89
C ALA A 372 3.79 -25.29 -23.80
N ALA A 373 3.90 -24.79 -22.56
CA ALA A 373 4.36 -25.57 -21.40
C ALA A 373 3.23 -26.30 -20.67
N GLY A 374 1.96 -26.20 -21.13
CA GLY A 374 0.82 -26.84 -20.46
C GLY A 374 0.45 -26.18 -19.12
N ILE A 375 0.88 -24.95 -18.86
CA ILE A 375 0.62 -24.22 -17.60
C ILE A 375 -0.71 -23.47 -17.69
N PRO A 376 -1.68 -23.72 -16.80
CA PRO A 376 -2.93 -22.96 -16.73
C PRO A 376 -2.69 -21.47 -16.48
N LEU A 377 -3.43 -20.60 -17.16
CA LEU A 377 -3.25 -19.14 -17.03
C LEU A 377 -3.65 -18.61 -15.65
N GLU A 378 -4.49 -19.30 -14.90
CA GLU A 378 -4.81 -18.98 -13.50
C GLU A 378 -3.58 -19.06 -12.59
N ILE A 379 -2.62 -19.92 -12.92
CA ILE A 379 -1.35 -20.04 -12.20
C ILE A 379 -0.48 -18.82 -12.49
N LEU A 380 -0.33 -18.50 -13.78
CA LEU A 380 0.39 -17.30 -14.21
C LEU A 380 -0.19 -16.05 -13.51
N HIS A 381 -1.54 -15.90 -13.53
CA HIS A 381 -2.25 -14.83 -12.87
C HIS A 381 -1.80 -14.68 -11.40
N ARG A 382 -1.89 -15.76 -10.61
CA ARG A 382 -1.57 -15.71 -9.18
C ARG A 382 -0.09 -15.39 -8.94
N VAL A 383 0.79 -15.98 -9.71
CA VAL A 383 2.23 -15.80 -9.56
C VAL A 383 2.66 -14.38 -9.88
N ILE A 384 2.16 -13.77 -10.96
CA ILE A 384 2.51 -12.38 -11.29
C ILE A 384 1.91 -11.36 -10.30
N CYS A 385 0.71 -11.60 -9.76
CA CYS A 385 0.15 -10.76 -8.69
C CYS A 385 1.05 -10.76 -7.46
N LEU A 386 1.50 -11.93 -7.00
CA LEU A 386 2.39 -12.07 -5.86
C LEU A 386 3.76 -11.43 -6.13
N ALA A 387 4.33 -11.66 -7.31
CA ALA A 387 5.61 -11.08 -7.69
C ALA A 387 5.57 -9.55 -7.76
N GLY A 388 4.50 -8.99 -8.34
CA GLY A 388 4.29 -7.55 -8.43
C GLY A 388 4.19 -6.88 -7.07
N ALA A 389 3.41 -7.46 -6.14
CA ALA A 389 3.27 -6.94 -4.80
C ALA A 389 4.52 -7.16 -3.91
N GLY A 390 5.41 -8.09 -4.29
CA GLY A 390 6.64 -8.35 -3.53
C GLY A 390 7.64 -7.20 -3.60
N LEU A 391 7.81 -6.58 -4.75
CA LEU A 391 8.84 -5.56 -4.98
C LEU A 391 8.28 -4.14 -5.16
N ASP A 392 6.98 -3.95 -5.09
CA ASP A 392 6.35 -2.62 -5.23
C ASP A 392 6.57 -1.71 -4.02
N THR A 393 6.87 -2.29 -2.85
CA THR A 393 6.98 -1.57 -1.57
C THR A 393 8.42 -1.18 -1.23
N LEU A 394 9.22 -0.85 -2.24
CA LEU A 394 10.53 -0.23 -2.05
C LEU A 394 10.39 1.17 -1.41
N PRO A 395 11.46 1.77 -0.85
CA PRO A 395 11.37 3.03 -0.11
C PRO A 395 10.77 4.21 -0.87
N HIS A 396 10.68 4.14 -2.19
CA HIS A 396 10.08 5.13 -3.07
C HIS A 396 8.62 4.83 -3.43
N SER A 397 8.04 3.73 -2.92
CA SER A 397 6.65 3.41 -3.26
C SER A 397 5.67 4.42 -2.68
N GLY A 398 4.65 4.79 -3.48
CA GLY A 398 3.66 5.77 -3.08
C GLY A 398 2.90 5.37 -1.80
N GLY A 399 2.59 4.08 -1.65
CA GLY A 399 1.90 3.57 -0.46
C GLY A 399 2.73 3.69 0.82
N PHE A 400 4.01 3.32 0.77
CA PHE A 400 4.90 3.46 1.91
C PHE A 400 5.16 4.93 2.27
N ILE A 401 5.47 5.77 1.27
CA ILE A 401 5.70 7.21 1.49
C ILE A 401 4.49 7.87 2.12
N THR A 402 3.29 7.61 1.60
CA THR A 402 2.05 8.15 2.19
C THR A 402 1.89 7.71 3.64
N ALA A 403 2.14 6.42 3.93
CA ALA A 403 2.02 5.90 5.28
C ALA A 403 2.98 6.59 6.26
N ILE A 404 4.26 6.75 5.92
CA ILE A 404 5.23 7.40 6.82
C ILE A 404 4.98 8.90 6.98
N VAL A 405 4.62 9.61 5.91
CA VAL A 405 4.31 11.05 5.98
C VAL A 405 3.06 11.31 6.82
N TYR A 406 2.00 10.54 6.61
CA TYR A 406 0.76 10.68 7.37
C TYR A 406 0.97 10.37 8.86
N THR A 407 1.71 9.32 9.16
CA THR A 407 2.03 8.90 10.52
C THR A 407 3.18 9.66 11.17
N GLN A 408 3.80 10.60 10.48
CA GLN A 408 4.94 11.39 10.94
C GLN A 408 6.14 10.52 11.35
N LEU A 409 6.35 9.43 10.62
CA LEU A 409 7.50 8.56 10.77
C LEU A 409 8.54 8.86 9.68
N THR A 410 9.76 8.46 9.92
CA THR A 410 10.82 8.48 8.90
C THR A 410 10.98 7.10 8.24
N ALA A 411 11.51 7.08 7.03
CA ALA A 411 11.85 5.83 6.36
C ALA A 411 12.84 5.00 7.19
N LYS A 412 13.81 5.63 7.83
CA LYS A 412 14.80 4.98 8.70
C LYS A 412 14.16 4.24 9.88
N GLU A 413 13.11 4.80 10.47
CA GLU A 413 12.42 4.19 11.61
C GLU A 413 11.59 2.99 11.21
N SER A 414 10.92 3.05 10.06
CA SER A 414 9.83 2.14 9.73
C SER A 414 10.15 1.13 8.63
N TYR A 415 11.01 1.48 7.66
CA TYR A 415 11.18 0.72 6.43
C TYR A 415 11.63 -0.73 6.65
N LYS A 416 12.53 -0.97 7.59
CA LYS A 416 13.02 -2.35 7.85
C LYS A 416 11.90 -3.34 8.20
N TYR A 417 10.83 -2.86 8.83
CA TYR A 417 9.68 -3.70 9.18
C TYR A 417 8.80 -3.93 7.96
N VAL A 418 8.57 -2.88 7.16
CA VAL A 418 7.85 -2.96 5.89
C VAL A 418 8.59 -3.84 4.89
N PHE A 419 9.92 -3.69 4.79
CA PHE A 419 10.75 -4.54 3.92
C PHE A 419 10.50 -6.02 4.20
N PHE A 420 10.49 -6.41 5.48
CA PHE A 420 10.25 -7.80 5.82
C PHE A 420 8.80 -8.22 5.55
N THR A 421 7.81 -7.46 6.04
CA THR A 421 6.39 -7.84 5.94
C THR A 421 5.85 -7.82 4.52
N ASN A 422 6.36 -6.95 3.67
CA ASN A 422 5.88 -6.83 2.30
C ASN A 422 6.83 -7.52 1.31
N ILE A 423 8.12 -7.13 1.26
CA ILE A 423 9.02 -7.65 0.23
C ILE A 423 9.38 -9.11 0.52
N VAL A 424 9.92 -9.40 1.72
CA VAL A 424 10.38 -10.76 2.03
C VAL A 424 9.20 -11.74 2.11
N VAL A 425 8.16 -11.39 2.84
CA VAL A 425 6.99 -12.27 3.03
C VAL A 425 6.29 -12.55 1.71
N THR A 426 6.07 -11.55 0.86
CA THR A 426 5.39 -11.75 -0.42
C THR A 426 6.26 -12.47 -1.44
N SER A 427 7.59 -12.22 -1.43
CA SER A 427 8.54 -12.99 -2.26
C SER A 427 8.56 -14.47 -1.85
N ILE A 428 8.56 -14.76 -0.55
CA ILE A 428 8.41 -16.15 -0.05
C ILE A 428 7.06 -16.70 -0.50
N GLY A 429 5.98 -15.93 -0.42
CA GLY A 429 4.66 -16.32 -0.92
C GLY A 429 4.68 -16.67 -2.40
N CYS A 430 5.37 -15.91 -3.23
CA CYS A 430 5.53 -16.19 -4.65
C CYS A 430 6.29 -17.51 -4.89
N VAL A 431 7.41 -17.74 -4.20
CA VAL A 431 8.17 -18.98 -4.28
C VAL A 431 7.32 -20.17 -3.82
N VAL A 432 6.64 -20.05 -2.68
CA VAL A 432 5.74 -21.11 -2.16
C VAL A 432 4.62 -21.39 -3.16
N SER A 433 4.06 -20.36 -3.82
CA SER A 433 3.05 -20.52 -4.86
C SER A 433 3.54 -21.40 -6.00
N ILE A 434 4.73 -21.12 -6.53
CA ILE A 434 5.34 -21.91 -7.61
C ILE A 434 5.61 -23.37 -7.15
N LEU A 435 6.20 -23.55 -5.96
CA LEU A 435 6.51 -24.86 -5.41
C LEU A 435 5.25 -25.72 -5.16
N LEU A 436 4.15 -25.10 -4.72
CA LEU A 436 2.88 -25.81 -4.54
C LEU A 436 2.32 -26.31 -5.87
N PHE A 437 2.43 -25.54 -6.95
CA PHE A 437 2.01 -26.01 -8.28
C PHE A 437 2.88 -27.15 -8.79
N MET A 438 4.21 -27.09 -8.58
CA MET A 438 5.12 -28.19 -8.89
C MET A 438 4.76 -29.46 -8.10
N ALA A 439 4.52 -29.33 -6.79
CA ALA A 439 4.18 -30.46 -5.93
C ALA A 439 2.83 -31.12 -6.28
N LEU A 440 1.89 -30.34 -6.82
CA LEU A 440 0.58 -30.83 -7.29
C LEU A 440 0.66 -31.47 -8.70
N GLY A 441 1.84 -31.50 -9.32
CA GLY A 441 2.02 -32.04 -10.66
C GLY A 441 1.31 -31.28 -11.77
N ILE A 442 1.05 -29.96 -11.55
CA ILE A 442 0.34 -29.10 -12.50
C ILE A 442 1.36 -28.42 -13.45
N ILE A 443 2.63 -28.36 -13.04
CA ILE A 443 3.77 -27.83 -13.80
C ILE A 443 5.02 -28.69 -13.56
#